data_d934c24e81baac5cbe6c7dfca7cc6ded
#
_entry.id   d934c24e81baac5cbe6c7dfca7cc6ded
#
_cell.length_a   1.000
_cell.length_b   1.000
_cell.length_c   1.000
_cell.angle_alpha   90.00
_cell.angle_beta   90.00
_cell.angle_gamma   90.00
#
_symmetry.space_group_name_H-M   'P 1'
#
loop_
_entity.id
_entity.type
_entity.pdbx_description
1 polymer ?
#
loop_
_entity_poly.entity_id
_entity_poly.type
_entity_poly.pdbx_seq_one_letter_code
_entity_poly.pdbx_strand_id
1 'polypeptide(L)'
;PADGNWEGVQSVAVLMDGTVKTYNVTPSTADNTSATLTSTDPYYWTNHNNITVTAWWPYTAGETTPPAVKVKANQSAQKDFEGSDLIVANGQTVTYGSPTLRFTHRTARVTIVLTDYTEGLASVQLTGLSTEGDNPDIIVPYDKGSNTYTAIVAPQSVAAGTTFITCTFTNGKTFVYKMKNATDWQAGGEYTYTVSLAAAKDLGYTIESNGSYTVTSADGLMNVAKL
;
A
#
# COMPACT_ATOMS: atom_id res chain seq x y z
N PRO A 1 6.17 -1.65 -8.85
CA PRO A 1 4.85 -2.14 -9.31
C PRO A 1 3.67 -1.50 -8.58
N ALA A 2 3.86 -1.02 -7.36
CA ALA A 2 2.76 -0.41 -6.59
C ALA A 2 2.07 0.77 -7.31
N ASP A 3 2.76 1.45 -8.21
CA ASP A 3 2.21 2.52 -9.06
C ASP A 3 1.69 2.02 -10.42
N GLY A 4 1.51 0.71 -10.58
CA GLY A 4 0.99 0.10 -11.80
C GLY A 4 1.98 0.07 -12.97
N ASN A 5 3.28 0.15 -12.69
CA ASN A 5 4.35 0.13 -13.69
C ASN A 5 5.42 -0.92 -13.33
N TRP A 6 6.37 -1.15 -14.22
CA TRP A 6 7.46 -2.10 -14.02
C TRP A 6 8.70 -1.51 -13.35
N GLU A 7 8.64 -0.26 -12.94
CA GLU A 7 9.75 0.38 -12.26
C GLU A 7 10.07 -0.35 -10.94
N GLY A 8 11.35 -0.61 -10.69
CA GLY A 8 11.82 -1.31 -9.50
C GLY A 8 11.70 -2.85 -9.55
N VAL A 9 11.08 -3.42 -10.59
CA VAL A 9 11.01 -4.87 -10.80
C VAL A 9 12.16 -5.30 -11.69
N GLN A 10 13.13 -6.02 -11.14
CA GLN A 10 14.32 -6.46 -11.88
C GLN A 10 14.11 -7.83 -12.51
N SER A 11 13.35 -8.72 -11.87
CA SER A 11 13.10 -10.07 -12.33
C SER A 11 11.78 -10.60 -11.82
N VAL A 12 11.23 -11.58 -12.51
CA VAL A 12 10.03 -12.33 -12.11
C VAL A 12 10.31 -13.82 -12.11
N ALA A 13 9.61 -14.57 -11.27
CA ALA A 13 9.57 -16.02 -11.36
C ALA A 13 8.62 -16.44 -12.47
N VAL A 14 9.01 -17.45 -13.24
CA VAL A 14 8.20 -18.05 -14.31
C VAL A 14 8.13 -19.56 -14.10
N LEU A 15 6.94 -20.07 -13.89
CA LEU A 15 6.63 -21.49 -13.70
C LEU A 15 6.05 -22.07 -14.98
N MET A 16 6.68 -23.10 -15.49
CA MET A 16 6.18 -23.93 -16.58
C MET A 16 6.54 -25.39 -16.35
N ASP A 17 5.60 -26.31 -16.53
CA ASP A 17 5.78 -27.76 -16.35
C ASP A 17 6.48 -28.14 -15.03
N GLY A 18 6.07 -27.49 -13.92
CA GLY A 18 6.58 -27.76 -12.58
C GLY A 18 7.99 -27.22 -12.29
N THR A 19 8.59 -26.50 -13.23
CA THR A 19 9.92 -25.88 -13.08
C THR A 19 9.80 -24.36 -13.02
N VAL A 20 10.48 -23.75 -12.05
CA VAL A 20 10.56 -22.28 -11.89
C VAL A 20 11.89 -21.78 -12.42
N LYS A 21 11.83 -20.81 -13.30
CA LYS A 21 13.00 -20.07 -13.78
C LYS A 21 12.83 -18.56 -13.55
N THR A 22 13.92 -17.85 -13.39
CA THR A 22 13.92 -16.41 -13.24
C THR A 22 14.11 -15.73 -14.58
N TYR A 23 13.25 -14.77 -14.90
CA TYR A 23 13.37 -13.93 -16.08
C TYR A 23 13.63 -12.49 -15.66
N ASN A 24 14.60 -11.85 -16.33
CA ASN A 24 14.91 -10.43 -16.14
C ASN A 24 13.82 -9.58 -16.79
N VAL A 25 13.49 -8.47 -16.14
CA VAL A 25 12.47 -7.52 -16.59
C VAL A 25 13.17 -6.28 -17.14
N THR A 26 12.85 -5.93 -18.38
CA THR A 26 13.28 -4.67 -19.00
C THR A 26 12.03 -3.86 -19.33
N PRO A 27 11.71 -2.83 -18.51
CA PRO A 27 10.56 -1.97 -18.78
C PRO A 27 10.71 -1.25 -20.12
N SER A 28 9.60 -1.06 -20.81
CA SER A 28 9.57 -0.25 -22.03
C SER A 28 9.87 1.20 -21.70
N THR A 29 10.73 1.85 -22.48
CA THR A 29 11.05 3.28 -22.34
C THR A 29 9.91 4.19 -22.79
N ALA A 30 9.05 3.69 -23.68
CA ALA A 30 7.89 4.46 -24.18
C ALA A 30 6.69 4.35 -23.24
N ASP A 31 6.55 3.20 -22.59
CA ASP A 31 5.43 2.88 -21.71
C ASP A 31 5.89 1.84 -20.68
N ASN A 32 6.23 2.29 -19.48
CA ASN A 32 6.71 1.42 -18.41
C ASN A 32 5.61 0.56 -17.75
N THR A 33 4.39 0.57 -18.28
CA THR A 33 3.33 -0.39 -17.95
C THR A 33 3.52 -1.72 -18.69
N SER A 34 4.40 -1.76 -19.69
CA SER A 34 4.83 -2.95 -20.39
C SER A 34 6.32 -3.21 -20.21
N ALA A 35 6.74 -4.48 -20.37
CA ALA A 35 8.13 -4.88 -20.23
C ALA A 35 8.45 -6.10 -21.11
N THR A 36 9.73 -6.28 -21.39
CA THR A 36 10.25 -7.50 -22.03
C THR A 36 10.90 -8.38 -20.98
N LEU A 37 10.62 -9.69 -21.06
CA LEU A 37 11.21 -10.72 -20.22
C LEU A 37 12.31 -11.45 -20.98
N THR A 38 13.50 -11.56 -20.40
CA THR A 38 14.64 -12.27 -20.95
C THR A 38 15.34 -13.12 -19.88
N SER A 39 15.98 -14.21 -20.30
CA SER A 39 16.73 -15.07 -19.37
C SER A 39 17.98 -15.64 -20.03
N THR A 40 19.04 -15.87 -19.24
CA THR A 40 20.21 -16.63 -19.65
C THR A 40 19.98 -18.13 -19.66
N ASP A 41 18.91 -18.59 -18.99
CA ASP A 41 18.45 -19.98 -18.96
C ASP A 41 16.94 -20.05 -19.27
N PRO A 42 16.51 -19.66 -20.50
CA PRO A 42 15.09 -19.59 -20.82
C PRO A 42 14.47 -20.96 -21.02
N TYR A 43 13.13 -20.99 -20.99
CA TYR A 43 12.38 -22.11 -21.57
C TYR A 43 12.45 -22.05 -23.08
N TYR A 44 12.56 -23.23 -23.71
CA TYR A 44 12.57 -23.35 -25.15
C TYR A 44 11.29 -23.98 -25.67
N TRP A 45 10.77 -23.48 -26.77
CA TRP A 45 9.66 -24.07 -27.46
C TRP A 45 10.11 -25.40 -28.13
N THR A 46 9.43 -26.49 -27.78
CA THR A 46 9.69 -27.80 -28.36
C THR A 46 8.79 -28.12 -29.57
N ASN A 47 7.69 -27.38 -29.68
CA ASN A 47 6.73 -27.37 -30.78
C ASN A 47 5.98 -26.04 -30.77
N HIS A 48 4.98 -25.84 -31.62
CA HIS A 48 4.21 -24.59 -31.70
C HIS A 48 2.88 -24.64 -30.94
N ASN A 49 2.67 -25.64 -30.08
CA ASN A 49 1.47 -25.73 -29.26
C ASN A 49 1.47 -24.65 -28.19
N ASN A 50 0.28 -24.23 -27.79
CA ASN A 50 0.13 -23.33 -26.63
C ASN A 50 0.65 -23.99 -25.35
N ILE A 51 1.20 -23.21 -24.48
CA ILE A 51 1.68 -23.61 -23.15
C ILE A 51 0.94 -22.85 -22.05
N THR A 52 0.91 -23.41 -20.86
CA THR A 52 0.36 -22.74 -19.66
C THR A 52 1.49 -22.27 -18.78
N VAL A 53 1.48 -20.98 -18.42
CA VAL A 53 2.53 -20.30 -17.65
C VAL A 53 1.92 -19.58 -16.47
N THR A 54 2.59 -19.68 -15.33
CA THR A 54 2.34 -18.84 -14.14
C THR A 54 3.60 -18.06 -13.84
N ALA A 55 3.47 -16.77 -13.54
CA ALA A 55 4.59 -15.92 -13.18
C ALA A 55 4.21 -14.99 -12.03
N TRP A 56 5.18 -14.58 -11.22
CA TRP A 56 4.93 -13.70 -10.08
C TRP A 56 6.14 -12.88 -9.67
N TRP A 57 5.86 -11.82 -8.94
CA TRP A 57 6.82 -10.97 -8.25
C TRP A 57 6.19 -10.43 -6.94
N PRO A 58 6.91 -10.30 -5.83
CA PRO A 58 8.31 -10.67 -5.63
C PRO A 58 8.53 -12.19 -5.59
N TYR A 59 9.73 -12.62 -5.97
CA TYR A 59 10.14 -14.01 -5.93
C TYR A 59 11.18 -14.24 -4.82
N THR A 60 10.93 -15.24 -3.99
CA THR A 60 11.89 -15.72 -3.01
C THR A 60 12.40 -17.10 -3.43
N ALA A 61 13.71 -17.28 -3.41
CA ALA A 61 14.33 -18.56 -3.79
C ALA A 61 13.71 -19.74 -3.03
N GLY A 62 13.38 -20.79 -3.77
CA GLY A 62 12.73 -21.99 -3.24
C GLY A 62 11.21 -22.01 -3.38
N GLU A 63 10.57 -20.87 -3.72
CA GLU A 63 9.15 -20.88 -4.07
C GLU A 63 8.93 -21.68 -5.37
N THR A 64 7.90 -22.52 -5.37
CA THR A 64 7.49 -23.33 -6.51
C THR A 64 6.15 -22.90 -7.09
N THR A 65 5.43 -22.05 -6.39
CA THR A 65 4.16 -21.43 -6.77
C THR A 65 4.11 -20.00 -6.21
N PRO A 66 3.24 -19.13 -6.73
CA PRO A 66 3.03 -17.80 -6.15
C PRO A 66 2.70 -17.91 -4.65
N PRO A 67 3.33 -17.06 -3.80
CA PRO A 67 3.05 -17.06 -2.37
C PRO A 67 1.67 -16.49 -2.07
N ALA A 68 1.17 -16.71 -0.86
CA ALA A 68 0.05 -15.96 -0.33
C ALA A 68 0.43 -14.48 -0.12
N VAL A 69 -0.57 -13.60 -0.12
CA VAL A 69 -0.36 -12.18 0.20
C VAL A 69 0.14 -12.04 1.63
N LYS A 70 1.30 -11.41 1.79
CA LYS A 70 1.88 -11.06 3.08
C LYS A 70 2.61 -9.73 2.96
N VAL A 71 1.97 -8.67 3.42
CA VAL A 71 2.52 -7.32 3.37
C VAL A 71 3.42 -7.04 4.57
N LYS A 72 4.33 -6.07 4.43
CA LYS A 72 5.22 -5.67 5.52
C LYS A 72 4.50 -4.71 6.47
N ALA A 73 4.78 -4.84 7.76
CA ALA A 73 4.26 -3.93 8.78
C ALA A 73 4.89 -2.52 8.68
N ASN A 74 6.18 -2.45 8.38
CA ASN A 74 6.85 -1.18 8.15
C ASN A 74 7.10 -0.99 6.66
N GLN A 75 6.35 -0.09 6.06
CA GLN A 75 6.44 0.27 4.65
C GLN A 75 6.99 1.69 4.46
N SER A 76 7.61 2.27 5.48
CA SER A 76 8.16 3.63 5.41
C SER A 76 9.31 3.78 4.41
N ALA A 77 10.08 2.72 4.17
CA ALA A 77 11.06 2.68 3.09
C ALA A 77 10.39 2.29 1.76
N GLN A 78 10.74 2.98 0.68
CA GLN A 78 10.17 2.72 -0.64
C GLN A 78 10.30 1.26 -1.06
N LYS A 79 11.44 0.62 -0.82
CA LYS A 79 11.65 -0.80 -1.14
C LYS A 79 10.68 -1.74 -0.40
N ASP A 80 10.29 -1.40 0.82
CA ASP A 80 9.40 -2.20 1.65
C ASP A 80 7.93 -1.98 1.26
N PHE A 81 7.59 -0.75 0.90
CA PHE A 81 6.30 -0.43 0.29
C PHE A 81 6.13 -1.17 -1.05
N GLU A 82 7.05 -1.00 -1.99
CA GLU A 82 7.02 -1.70 -3.27
C GLU A 82 7.04 -3.22 -3.11
N GLY A 83 7.89 -3.74 -2.23
CA GLY A 83 8.04 -5.18 -1.99
C GLY A 83 6.87 -5.82 -1.23
N SER A 84 5.93 -5.05 -0.73
CA SER A 84 4.67 -5.55 -0.14
C SER A 84 3.62 -5.87 -1.20
N ASP A 85 3.78 -5.35 -2.41
CA ASP A 85 2.92 -5.69 -3.54
C ASP A 85 3.21 -7.11 -4.02
N LEU A 86 2.18 -7.80 -4.47
CA LEU A 86 2.26 -9.09 -5.11
C LEU A 86 1.52 -9.03 -6.44
N ILE A 87 2.24 -9.22 -7.52
CA ILE A 87 1.66 -9.30 -8.87
C ILE A 87 1.82 -10.72 -9.42
N VAL A 88 0.78 -11.23 -10.05
CA VAL A 88 0.71 -12.60 -10.54
C VAL A 88 0.07 -12.65 -11.92
N ALA A 89 0.69 -13.40 -12.82
CA ALA A 89 0.09 -13.91 -14.05
C ALA A 89 -0.20 -15.41 -13.82
N ASN A 90 -1.45 -15.77 -13.57
CA ASN A 90 -1.80 -17.11 -13.08
C ASN A 90 -2.38 -18.00 -14.17
N GLY A 91 -1.73 -19.13 -14.46
CA GLY A 91 -2.24 -20.17 -15.33
C GLY A 91 -2.63 -19.68 -16.72
N GLN A 92 -1.83 -18.77 -17.30
CA GLN A 92 -2.17 -18.14 -18.57
C GLN A 92 -1.73 -18.98 -19.76
N THR A 93 -2.56 -19.01 -20.78
CA THR A 93 -2.22 -19.62 -22.06
C THR A 93 -1.31 -18.69 -22.85
N VAL A 94 -0.13 -19.17 -23.20
CA VAL A 94 0.88 -18.44 -23.98
C VAL A 94 1.04 -19.11 -25.34
N THR A 95 1.01 -18.30 -26.40
CA THR A 95 1.10 -18.78 -27.78
C THR A 95 2.50 -18.56 -28.35
N TYR A 96 2.94 -19.46 -29.23
CA TYR A 96 4.26 -19.36 -29.85
C TYR A 96 4.45 -18.08 -30.65
N GLY A 97 3.44 -17.66 -31.41
CA GLY A 97 3.55 -16.47 -32.26
C GLY A 97 3.50 -15.12 -31.52
N SER A 98 2.99 -15.10 -30.27
CA SER A 98 2.86 -13.89 -29.47
C SER A 98 2.87 -14.22 -27.98
N PRO A 99 4.04 -14.59 -27.42
CA PRO A 99 4.17 -14.95 -26.02
C PRO A 99 4.02 -13.72 -25.14
N THR A 100 2.88 -13.60 -24.48
CA THR A 100 2.52 -12.46 -23.64
C THR A 100 1.90 -12.94 -22.34
N LEU A 101 2.26 -12.30 -21.22
CA LEU A 101 1.68 -12.48 -19.88
C LEU A 101 1.05 -11.17 -19.40
N ARG A 102 -0.07 -11.30 -18.68
CA ARG A 102 -0.71 -10.18 -17.97
C ARG A 102 -0.62 -10.42 -16.48
N PHE A 103 0.03 -9.51 -15.79
CA PHE A 103 0.12 -9.53 -14.33
C PHE A 103 -1.01 -8.70 -13.72
N THR A 104 -1.57 -9.19 -12.63
CA THR A 104 -2.56 -8.49 -11.82
C THR A 104 -2.11 -8.41 -10.38
N HIS A 105 -2.46 -7.32 -9.70
CA HIS A 105 -2.17 -7.16 -8.28
C HIS A 105 -3.04 -8.10 -7.45
N ARG A 106 -2.44 -8.77 -6.48
CA ARG A 106 -3.13 -9.59 -5.47
C ARG A 106 -3.38 -8.82 -4.18
N THR A 107 -2.86 -7.61 -4.08
CA THR A 107 -2.95 -6.69 -2.96
C THR A 107 -3.87 -5.54 -3.29
N ALA A 108 -4.25 -4.77 -2.28
CA ALA A 108 -4.92 -3.48 -2.43
C ALA A 108 -3.99 -2.34 -2.01
N ARG A 109 -4.32 -1.13 -2.39
CA ARG A 109 -3.58 0.07 -2.03
C ARG A 109 -4.49 1.06 -1.31
N VAL A 110 -4.04 1.54 -0.15
CA VAL A 110 -4.73 2.54 0.64
C VAL A 110 -3.88 3.80 0.69
N THR A 111 -4.47 4.93 0.32
CA THR A 111 -3.83 6.25 0.33
C THR A 111 -4.58 7.17 1.29
N ILE A 112 -3.85 7.86 2.14
CA ILE A 112 -4.35 8.81 3.12
C ILE A 112 -3.82 10.18 2.76
N VAL A 113 -4.71 11.15 2.58
CA VAL A 113 -4.37 12.56 2.39
C VAL A 113 -4.82 13.31 3.63
N LEU A 114 -3.85 13.87 4.36
CA LEU A 114 -4.12 14.63 5.58
C LEU A 114 -4.19 16.12 5.29
N THR A 115 -5.15 16.79 5.88
CA THR A 115 -5.35 18.24 5.77
C THR A 115 -5.44 18.88 7.13
N ASP A 116 -5.36 20.21 7.16
CA ASP A 116 -5.35 21.05 8.36
C ASP A 116 -4.17 20.68 9.25
N TYR A 117 -4.09 21.03 10.44
CA TYR A 117 -3.06 20.83 11.47
C TYR A 117 -1.97 19.73 11.20
N THR A 118 -1.40 19.69 9.99
CA THR A 118 -0.37 18.74 9.56
C THR A 118 1.02 19.10 10.10
N GLU A 119 1.27 20.34 10.44
CA GLU A 119 2.52 20.82 11.04
C GLU A 119 2.79 20.22 12.43
N GLY A 120 1.75 19.77 13.14
CA GLY A 120 1.87 19.12 14.43
C GLY A 120 2.04 17.59 14.36
N LEU A 121 2.02 17.01 13.16
CA LEU A 121 2.03 15.58 12.98
C LEU A 121 3.40 14.96 13.30
N ALA A 122 3.43 13.93 14.13
CA ALA A 122 4.63 13.17 14.45
C ALA A 122 4.65 11.79 13.77
N SER A 123 3.51 11.08 13.70
CA SER A 123 3.42 9.78 13.05
C SER A 123 2.02 9.49 12.51
N VAL A 124 1.97 8.64 11.48
CA VAL A 124 0.74 8.11 10.88
C VAL A 124 0.85 6.59 10.82
N GLN A 125 -0.20 5.90 11.21
CA GLN A 125 -0.30 4.44 11.11
C GLN A 125 -1.67 4.04 10.57
N LEU A 126 -1.69 2.98 9.74
CA LEU A 126 -2.91 2.21 9.51
C LEU A 126 -3.05 1.21 10.66
N THR A 127 -4.24 1.12 11.23
CA THR A 127 -4.52 0.30 12.42
C THR A 127 -5.80 -0.51 12.22
N GLY A 128 -6.11 -1.42 13.15
CA GLY A 128 -7.32 -2.22 13.10
C GLY A 128 -7.44 -3.14 11.88
N LEU A 129 -6.31 -3.50 11.27
CA LEU A 129 -6.27 -4.33 10.07
C LEU A 129 -6.44 -5.81 10.40
N SER A 130 -6.90 -6.59 9.43
CA SER A 130 -7.00 -8.04 9.54
C SER A 130 -5.63 -8.69 9.65
N THR A 131 -5.51 -9.64 10.57
CA THR A 131 -4.31 -10.48 10.74
C THR A 131 -4.38 -11.80 9.98
N GLU A 132 -5.39 -11.98 9.15
CA GLU A 132 -5.54 -13.17 8.32
C GLU A 132 -4.29 -13.38 7.45
N GLY A 133 -3.82 -14.63 7.35
CA GLY A 133 -2.61 -14.98 6.61
C GLY A 133 -1.32 -14.40 7.23
N ASP A 134 -1.30 -14.18 8.55
CA ASP A 134 -0.17 -13.55 9.28
C ASP A 134 0.16 -12.13 8.77
N ASN A 135 -0.82 -11.43 8.24
CA ASN A 135 -0.68 -10.04 7.87
C ASN A 135 -0.69 -9.13 9.11
N PRO A 136 -0.01 -7.98 9.07
CA PRO A 136 0.07 -7.08 10.21
C PRO A 136 -1.25 -6.36 10.47
N ASP A 137 -1.59 -6.21 11.75
CA ASP A 137 -2.72 -5.40 12.22
C ASP A 137 -2.43 -3.89 12.20
N ILE A 138 -1.14 -3.52 12.17
CA ILE A 138 -0.67 -2.14 12.10
C ILE A 138 0.36 -2.04 10.97
N ILE A 139 0.19 -1.03 10.12
CA ILE A 139 1.14 -0.72 9.04
C ILE A 139 1.61 0.73 9.19
N VAL A 140 2.93 0.92 9.15
CA VAL A 140 3.54 2.23 8.95
C VAL A 140 3.59 2.50 7.45
N PRO A 141 2.83 3.47 6.93
CA PRO A 141 2.74 3.73 5.50
C PRO A 141 4.00 4.40 4.95
N TYR A 142 4.13 4.40 3.65
CA TYR A 142 5.12 5.17 2.91
C TYR A 142 4.66 6.64 2.80
N ASP A 143 5.55 7.56 3.16
CA ASP A 143 5.32 9.00 3.02
C ASP A 143 5.68 9.44 1.60
N LYS A 144 4.68 9.80 0.81
CA LYS A 144 4.85 10.30 -0.57
C LYS A 144 5.19 11.80 -0.62
N GLY A 145 5.20 12.48 0.52
CA GLY A 145 5.27 13.93 0.58
C GLY A 145 3.90 14.60 0.46
N SER A 146 3.84 15.90 0.68
CA SER A 146 2.61 16.70 0.62
C SER A 146 1.46 16.15 1.47
N ASN A 147 1.79 15.64 2.66
CA ASN A 147 0.84 15.06 3.62
C ASN A 147 0.05 13.86 3.04
N THR A 148 0.64 13.15 2.10
CA THR A 148 0.07 11.97 1.47
C THR A 148 0.85 10.73 1.87
N TYR A 149 0.15 9.74 2.40
CA TYR A 149 0.69 8.47 2.88
C TYR A 149 0.01 7.32 2.14
N THR A 150 0.78 6.32 1.74
CA THR A 150 0.25 5.18 1.00
C THR A 150 0.79 3.88 1.55
N ALA A 151 -0.03 2.83 1.55
CA ALA A 151 0.34 1.50 2.00
C ALA A 151 -0.26 0.43 1.10
N ILE A 152 0.46 -0.65 0.95
CA ILE A 152 -0.05 -1.89 0.37
C ILE A 152 -0.65 -2.73 1.50
N VAL A 153 -1.87 -3.17 1.32
CA VAL A 153 -2.62 -3.98 2.29
C VAL A 153 -3.09 -5.29 1.68
N ALA A 154 -3.25 -6.31 2.50
CA ALA A 154 -3.94 -7.52 2.09
C ALA A 154 -5.42 -7.18 1.82
N PRO A 155 -6.05 -7.78 0.79
CA PRO A 155 -7.49 -7.63 0.58
C PRO A 155 -8.26 -8.02 1.82
N GLN A 156 -9.19 -7.18 2.26
CA GLN A 156 -9.94 -7.39 3.50
C GLN A 156 -11.19 -6.54 3.55
N SER A 157 -12.15 -6.97 4.36
CA SER A 157 -13.31 -6.16 4.73
C SER A 157 -13.00 -5.36 5.99
N VAL A 158 -13.32 -4.08 5.96
CA VAL A 158 -13.18 -3.17 7.11
C VAL A 158 -14.57 -2.73 7.55
N ALA A 159 -14.95 -3.11 8.77
CA ALA A 159 -16.28 -2.77 9.31
C ALA A 159 -16.40 -1.27 9.60
N ALA A 160 -17.61 -0.74 9.49
CA ALA A 160 -17.93 0.60 9.96
C ALA A 160 -17.56 0.75 11.45
N GLY A 161 -16.99 1.89 11.81
CA GLY A 161 -16.53 2.16 13.18
C GLY A 161 -15.13 1.64 13.51
N THR A 162 -14.48 0.89 12.62
CA THR A 162 -13.09 0.46 12.81
C THR A 162 -12.17 1.66 12.81
N THR A 163 -11.34 1.80 13.86
CA THR A 163 -10.23 2.76 13.88
C THR A 163 -9.13 2.27 12.95
N PHE A 164 -9.05 2.82 11.74
CA PHE A 164 -8.08 2.36 10.73
C PHE A 164 -6.96 3.35 10.42
N ILE A 165 -7.06 4.58 10.91
CA ILE A 165 -5.98 5.57 10.86
C ILE A 165 -5.75 6.09 12.29
N THR A 166 -4.50 6.05 12.73
CA THR A 166 -4.07 6.60 14.02
C THR A 166 -2.91 7.55 13.77
N CYS A 167 -3.08 8.80 14.16
CA CYS A 167 -2.07 9.85 14.06
C CYS A 167 -1.62 10.27 15.46
N THR A 168 -0.32 10.42 15.64
CA THR A 168 0.29 10.96 16.87
C THR A 168 0.87 12.32 16.58
N PHE A 169 0.69 13.27 17.51
CA PHE A 169 1.14 14.65 17.38
C PHE A 169 2.27 14.98 18.34
N THR A 170 3.05 16.01 17.99
CA THR A 170 4.16 16.50 18.82
C THR A 170 3.71 17.05 20.16
N ASN A 171 2.43 17.45 20.31
CA ASN A 171 1.83 17.87 21.59
C ASN A 171 1.40 16.69 22.48
N GLY A 172 1.68 15.43 22.05
CA GLY A 172 1.31 14.21 22.76
C GLY A 172 -0.12 13.73 22.57
N LYS A 173 -0.94 14.45 21.81
CA LYS A 173 -2.30 14.03 21.47
C LYS A 173 -2.29 12.94 20.40
N THR A 174 -3.33 12.12 20.40
CA THR A 174 -3.61 11.11 19.39
C THR A 174 -4.93 11.44 18.70
N PHE A 175 -4.93 11.36 17.38
CA PHE A 175 -6.12 11.48 16.57
C PHE A 175 -6.40 10.13 15.91
N VAL A 176 -7.66 9.68 15.95
CA VAL A 176 -8.09 8.45 15.30
C VAL A 176 -9.20 8.76 14.29
N TYR A 177 -9.14 8.09 13.14
CA TYR A 177 -10.19 8.15 12.15
C TYR A 177 -10.85 6.78 12.04
N LYS A 178 -12.18 6.77 12.18
CA LYS A 178 -12.99 5.56 12.11
C LYS A 178 -13.61 5.42 10.72
N MET A 179 -13.63 4.20 10.20
CA MET A 179 -14.31 3.90 8.95
C MET A 179 -15.79 4.28 9.05
N LYS A 180 -16.28 5.14 8.16
CA LYS A 180 -17.67 5.61 8.16
C LYS A 180 -18.65 4.53 7.73
N ASN A 181 -18.30 3.83 6.65
CA ASN A 181 -19.11 2.78 6.07
C ASN A 181 -18.28 1.52 5.94
N ALA A 182 -18.89 0.34 6.13
CA ALA A 182 -18.22 -0.92 5.84
C ALA A 182 -17.69 -0.90 4.39
N THR A 183 -16.45 -1.29 4.21
CA THR A 183 -15.75 -1.22 2.93
C THR A 183 -14.97 -2.49 2.69
N ASP A 184 -15.00 -3.01 1.48
CA ASP A 184 -14.18 -4.12 1.05
C ASP A 184 -12.99 -3.60 0.23
N TRP A 185 -11.79 -3.79 0.73
CA TRP A 185 -10.57 -3.54 -0.03
C TRP A 185 -10.24 -4.78 -0.84
N GLN A 186 -10.43 -4.69 -2.13
CA GLN A 186 -10.27 -5.81 -3.06
C GLN A 186 -8.91 -5.80 -3.73
N ALA A 187 -8.46 -6.98 -4.17
CA ALA A 187 -7.23 -7.12 -4.95
C ALA A 187 -7.29 -6.24 -6.21
N GLY A 188 -6.21 -5.50 -6.46
CA GLY A 188 -6.11 -4.54 -7.55
C GLY A 188 -6.83 -3.21 -7.30
N GLY A 189 -7.52 -3.05 -6.16
CA GLY A 189 -8.24 -1.83 -5.82
C GLY A 189 -7.34 -0.76 -5.21
N GLU A 190 -7.70 0.50 -5.46
CA GLU A 190 -7.07 1.69 -4.85
C GLU A 190 -8.15 2.46 -4.10
N TYR A 191 -7.84 2.85 -2.85
CA TYR A 191 -8.77 3.51 -1.94
C TYR A 191 -8.11 4.72 -1.33
N THR A 192 -8.71 5.89 -1.50
CA THR A 192 -8.16 7.15 -1.00
C THR A 192 -9.10 7.76 0.05
N TYR A 193 -8.51 8.17 1.16
CA TYR A 193 -9.20 8.82 2.27
C TYR A 193 -8.58 10.19 2.54
N THR A 194 -9.38 11.24 2.45
CA THR A 194 -8.97 12.60 2.81
C THR A 194 -9.50 12.91 4.20
N VAL A 195 -8.59 13.21 5.13
CA VAL A 195 -8.89 13.34 6.56
C VAL A 195 -8.38 14.68 7.08
N SER A 196 -9.27 15.48 7.67
CA SER A 196 -8.91 16.72 8.37
C SER A 196 -8.44 16.43 9.78
N LEU A 197 -7.30 17.00 10.17
CA LEU A 197 -6.72 16.92 11.50
C LEU A 197 -7.06 18.13 12.39
N ALA A 198 -8.00 18.97 11.98
CA ALA A 198 -8.35 20.20 12.71
C ALA A 198 -8.76 19.93 14.17
N ALA A 199 -9.45 18.81 14.44
CA ALA A 199 -9.86 18.43 15.79
C ALA A 199 -8.70 18.06 16.74
N ALA A 200 -7.50 17.80 16.19
CA ALA A 200 -6.31 17.46 16.97
C ALA A 200 -5.50 18.71 17.39
N LYS A 201 -5.80 19.87 16.81
CA LYS A 201 -5.09 21.11 17.10
C LYS A 201 -5.33 21.54 18.55
N ASP A 202 -4.25 21.82 19.26
CA ASP A 202 -4.32 22.44 20.56
C ASP A 202 -4.45 23.96 20.39
N LEU A 203 -5.61 24.49 20.76
CA LEU A 203 -5.85 25.94 20.70
C LEU A 203 -5.26 26.67 21.90
N GLY A 204 -4.75 25.96 22.91
CA GLY A 204 -4.19 26.53 24.13
C GLY A 204 -5.23 27.14 25.06
N TYR A 205 -6.51 26.79 24.88
CA TYR A 205 -7.59 27.17 25.78
C TYR A 205 -8.72 26.13 25.74
N THR A 206 -9.55 26.12 26.79
CA THR A 206 -10.80 25.35 26.86
C THR A 206 -11.96 26.31 27.14
N ILE A 207 -13.16 25.93 26.70
CA ILE A 207 -14.39 26.63 26.99
C ILE A 207 -15.08 25.88 28.13
N GLU A 208 -15.29 26.56 29.26
CA GLU A 208 -15.95 26.00 30.43
C GLU A 208 -17.49 26.01 30.24
N SER A 209 -18.20 25.18 31.01
CA SER A 209 -19.64 25.06 30.91
C SER A 209 -20.40 26.37 31.22
N ASN A 210 -19.78 27.30 31.92
CA ASN A 210 -20.32 28.63 32.24
C ASN A 210 -20.00 29.69 31.16
N GLY A 211 -19.35 29.29 30.07
CA GLY A 211 -18.97 30.18 28.97
C GLY A 211 -17.67 30.93 29.16
N SER A 212 -16.95 30.68 30.28
CA SER A 212 -15.62 31.26 30.47
C SER A 212 -14.54 30.44 29.72
N TYR A 213 -13.35 31.03 29.57
CA TYR A 213 -12.21 30.40 28.92
C TYR A 213 -11.11 30.11 29.93
N THR A 214 -10.61 28.89 29.97
CA THR A 214 -9.39 28.54 30.69
C THR A 214 -8.23 28.52 29.68
N VAL A 215 -7.30 29.45 29.84
CA VAL A 215 -6.13 29.64 28.97
C VAL A 215 -4.97 28.82 29.52
N THR A 216 -4.36 27.95 28.69
CA THR A 216 -3.29 27.04 29.09
C THR A 216 -1.94 27.38 28.47
N SER A 217 -1.91 28.34 27.51
CA SER A 217 -0.67 28.79 26.86
C SER A 217 -0.77 30.26 26.41
N ALA A 218 0.36 30.88 26.11
CA ALA A 218 0.40 32.21 25.50
C ALA A 218 -0.34 32.27 24.17
N ASP A 219 -0.20 31.23 23.34
CA ASP A 219 -0.95 31.10 22.07
C ASP A 219 -2.46 31.00 22.34
N GLY A 220 -2.86 30.30 23.40
CA GLY A 220 -4.25 30.21 23.82
C GLY A 220 -4.84 31.57 24.17
N LEU A 221 -4.09 32.43 24.86
CA LEU A 221 -4.50 33.79 25.15
C LEU A 221 -4.72 34.60 23.88
N MET A 222 -3.80 34.49 22.92
CA MET A 222 -3.91 35.14 21.60
C MET A 222 -5.10 34.59 20.77
N ASN A 223 -5.37 33.32 20.90
CA ASN A 223 -6.49 32.70 20.18
C ASN A 223 -7.84 33.13 20.77
N VAL A 224 -7.95 33.20 22.11
CA VAL A 224 -9.18 33.72 22.76
C VAL A 224 -9.41 35.17 22.41
N ALA A 225 -8.35 35.97 22.31
CA ALA A 225 -8.46 37.40 21.96
C ALA A 225 -8.98 37.64 20.52
N LYS A 226 -9.05 36.61 19.69
CA LYS A 226 -9.59 36.66 18.31
C LYS A 226 -11.06 36.28 18.21
N LEU A 227 -11.66 35.80 19.29
CA LEU A 227 -13.06 35.40 19.38
C LEU A 227 -13.96 36.63 19.63
#